data_579b5c703ee7872aa02c6f897102273e
#
_entry.id   579b5c703ee7872aa02c6f897102273e
#
_cell.length_a   1.000
_cell.length_b   1.000
_cell.length_c   1.000
_cell.angle_alpha   90.00
_cell.angle_beta   90.00
_cell.angle_gamma   90.00
#
_symmetry.space_group_name_H-M   'P 1'
#
loop_
_entity.id
_entity.type
_entity.pdbx_description
1 polymer ?
#
loop_
_entity_poly.entity_id
_entity_poly.type
_entity_poly.pdbx_seq_one_letter_code
_entity_poly.pdbx_strand_id
1 'polypeptide(L)'
;MKSLFDFDEAFGRNMEEGELNGITSLKIKVRTRIKFEDKTKRQNIQKLITELPVPGESIHIVSNGSFDYFTVIPHIIELAGEKVTDFWFSTWTLSIMNVTAMLDLYDRGVFANINALTGDYMKSRESNVYNLLLTGCQKRGQRISSNKNHSKVTLLEIGTDRFIIEGSANFTANPRIEQFILSNHDGLFQFHRGWMDKILTKYAQ
;
A
#
# COMPACT_ATOMS: atom_id res chain seq x y z
N MET A 1 3.54 -15.51 -35.69
CA MET A 1 4.28 -15.58 -34.42
C MET A 1 3.23 -15.71 -33.34
N LYS A 2 3.04 -16.88 -32.72
CA LYS A 2 2.07 -17.02 -31.62
C LYS A 2 2.59 -16.20 -30.45
N SER A 3 1.71 -15.39 -29.86
CA SER A 3 2.01 -14.66 -28.61
C SER A 3 2.46 -15.65 -27.54
N LEU A 4 3.50 -15.32 -26.79
CA LEU A 4 3.99 -16.14 -25.67
C LEU A 4 2.98 -16.21 -24.51
N PHE A 5 1.94 -15.39 -24.56
CA PHE A 5 0.84 -15.36 -23.61
C PHE A 5 -0.48 -15.22 -24.37
N ASP A 6 -1.25 -16.29 -24.40
CA ASP A 6 -2.66 -16.26 -24.76
C ASP A 6 -3.45 -15.99 -23.47
N PHE A 7 -3.87 -14.75 -23.30
CA PHE A 7 -4.63 -14.30 -22.13
C PHE A 7 -5.96 -15.03 -22.01
N ASP A 8 -6.58 -15.38 -23.13
CA ASP A 8 -7.87 -16.06 -23.16
C ASP A 8 -7.77 -17.53 -22.73
N GLU A 9 -6.64 -18.18 -23.03
CA GLU A 9 -6.38 -19.56 -22.63
C GLU A 9 -5.99 -19.66 -21.15
N ALA A 10 -5.28 -18.65 -20.61
CA ALA A 10 -4.85 -18.62 -19.21
C ALA A 10 -5.96 -18.20 -18.24
N PHE A 11 -6.94 -17.41 -18.68
CA PHE A 11 -7.88 -16.71 -17.78
C PHE A 11 -9.36 -16.92 -18.09
N GLY A 12 -9.71 -17.78 -19.07
CA GLY A 12 -11.09 -18.12 -19.41
C GLY A 12 -11.87 -16.97 -20.06
N ARG A 13 -12.50 -17.29 -21.17
CA ARG A 13 -13.24 -16.41 -22.06
C ARG A 13 -14.39 -15.72 -21.35
N ASN A 14 -14.23 -14.48 -20.93
CA ASN A 14 -15.31 -13.52 -20.66
C ASN A 14 -14.75 -12.10 -20.44
N MET A 15 -13.83 -11.67 -21.32
CA MET A 15 -13.55 -10.23 -21.48
C MET A 15 -14.14 -9.82 -22.81
N GLU A 16 -15.16 -8.98 -22.82
CA GLU A 16 -15.67 -8.35 -24.04
C GLU A 16 -14.58 -7.44 -24.62
N GLU A 17 -14.19 -7.70 -25.85
CA GLU A 17 -13.28 -6.84 -26.63
C GLU A 17 -13.90 -5.44 -26.78
N GLY A 18 -13.41 -4.50 -26.06
CA GLY A 18 -13.81 -3.09 -26.23
C GLY A 18 -13.48 -2.16 -25.08
N GLU A 19 -13.06 -2.69 -23.94
CA GLU A 19 -12.99 -1.88 -22.73
C GLU A 19 -11.60 -1.70 -22.10
N LEU A 20 -10.51 -2.10 -22.76
CA LEU A 20 -9.15 -1.84 -22.26
C LEU A 20 -8.88 -0.36 -22.01
N ASN A 21 -9.51 0.53 -22.75
CA ASN A 21 -9.45 1.98 -22.54
C ASN A 21 -10.34 2.48 -21.39
N GLY A 22 -11.16 1.62 -20.80
CA GLY A 22 -12.08 1.94 -19.72
C GLY A 22 -11.84 1.19 -18.43
N ILE A 23 -10.83 0.30 -18.35
CA ILE A 23 -10.52 -0.43 -17.13
C ILE A 23 -9.99 0.54 -16.08
N THR A 24 -10.76 0.70 -15.02
CA THR A 24 -10.40 1.55 -13.89
C THR A 24 -9.67 0.79 -12.79
N SER A 25 -9.95 -0.51 -12.62
CA SER A 25 -9.31 -1.36 -11.61
C SER A 25 -9.56 -2.84 -11.88
N LEU A 26 -8.55 -3.67 -11.70
CA LEU A 26 -8.59 -5.13 -11.79
C LEU A 26 -8.14 -5.74 -10.48
N LYS A 27 -8.89 -6.75 -9.97
CA LYS A 27 -8.57 -7.49 -8.75
C LYS A 27 -8.47 -8.97 -9.05
N ILE A 28 -7.38 -9.59 -8.68
CA ILE A 28 -7.18 -11.04 -8.71
C ILE A 28 -6.93 -11.51 -7.28
N LYS A 29 -7.72 -12.46 -6.79
CA LYS A 29 -7.46 -13.17 -5.54
C LYS A 29 -6.87 -14.54 -5.86
N VAL A 30 -5.58 -14.73 -5.54
CA VAL A 30 -4.87 -15.98 -5.80
C VAL A 30 -5.13 -16.96 -4.65
N ARG A 31 -6.15 -17.76 -4.82
CA ARG A 31 -6.39 -19.05 -4.15
C ARG A 31 -6.62 -20.07 -5.25
N THR A 32 -6.88 -21.32 -4.91
CA THR A 32 -7.36 -22.37 -5.82
C THR A 32 -8.62 -21.98 -6.65
N ARG A 33 -9.19 -20.80 -6.40
CA ARG A 33 -10.21 -20.14 -7.23
C ARG A 33 -9.74 -18.73 -7.55
N ILE A 34 -9.58 -18.42 -8.84
CA ILE A 34 -9.29 -17.07 -9.34
C ILE A 34 -10.64 -16.41 -9.62
N LYS A 35 -10.95 -15.29 -8.93
CA LYS A 35 -12.06 -14.41 -9.26
C LYS A 35 -11.51 -13.15 -9.90
N PHE A 36 -11.96 -12.85 -11.10
CA PHE A 36 -11.74 -11.56 -11.75
C PHE A 36 -12.96 -10.68 -11.48
N GLU A 37 -12.74 -9.49 -10.96
CA GLU A 37 -13.76 -8.45 -10.90
C GLU A 37 -13.26 -7.24 -11.68
N ASP A 38 -13.79 -7.08 -12.89
CA ASP A 38 -13.64 -5.84 -13.65
C ASP A 38 -14.72 -4.86 -13.21
N LYS A 39 -14.31 -3.65 -12.82
CA LYS A 39 -15.27 -2.60 -12.44
C LYS A 39 -14.82 -1.26 -13.00
N THR A 40 -15.48 -0.88 -14.07
CA THR A 40 -15.38 0.43 -14.71
C THR A 40 -15.94 1.55 -13.82
N LYS A 41 -15.16 2.61 -13.64
CA LYS A 41 -15.44 3.92 -13.00
C LYS A 41 -15.34 4.00 -11.48
N ARG A 42 -14.47 4.92 -11.04
CA ARG A 42 -14.29 5.51 -9.68
C ARG A 42 -14.78 4.60 -8.56
N GLN A 43 -14.08 3.51 -8.36
CA GLN A 43 -14.45 2.63 -7.28
C GLN A 43 -13.80 3.15 -6.01
N ASN A 44 -14.64 3.34 -5.02
CA ASN A 44 -14.20 3.41 -3.66
C ASN A 44 -13.41 2.12 -3.38
N ILE A 45 -12.25 2.23 -2.75
CA ILE A 45 -11.40 1.10 -2.35
C ILE A 45 -12.20 0.00 -1.63
N GLN A 46 -13.26 0.36 -0.92
CA GLN A 46 -14.20 -0.54 -0.26
C GLN A 46 -14.88 -1.54 -1.22
N LYS A 47 -15.01 -1.20 -2.50
CA LYS A 47 -15.55 -2.11 -3.51
C LYS A 47 -14.49 -3.02 -4.12
N LEU A 48 -13.22 -2.60 -4.07
CA LEU A 48 -12.09 -3.39 -4.56
C LEU A 48 -11.63 -4.44 -3.55
N ILE A 49 -11.57 -4.07 -2.28
CA ILE A 49 -11.17 -4.95 -1.19
C ILE A 49 -12.40 -5.12 -0.29
N THR A 50 -13.14 -6.19 -0.49
CA THR A 50 -14.35 -6.51 0.29
C THR A 50 -14.05 -7.44 1.46
N GLU A 51 -12.89 -8.09 1.45
CA GLU A 51 -12.41 -9.00 2.48
C GLU A 51 -10.88 -8.95 2.52
N LEU A 52 -10.30 -9.20 3.67
CA LEU A 52 -8.86 -9.29 3.83
C LEU A 52 -8.33 -10.66 3.41
N PRO A 53 -7.09 -10.74 2.90
CA PRO A 53 -6.46 -12.03 2.65
C PRO A 53 -6.23 -12.75 3.97
N VAL A 54 -6.54 -14.05 4.02
CA VAL A 54 -6.18 -14.88 5.17
C VAL A 54 -4.69 -15.25 5.12
N PRO A 55 -4.10 -15.75 6.23
CA PRO A 55 -2.69 -16.12 6.25
C PRO A 55 -2.28 -17.02 5.08
N GLY A 56 -1.22 -16.62 4.38
CA GLY A 56 -0.71 -17.27 3.16
C GLY A 56 -1.38 -16.84 1.85
N GLU A 57 -2.27 -15.87 1.89
CA GLU A 57 -3.02 -15.38 0.73
C GLU A 57 -2.55 -13.99 0.25
N SER A 58 -2.74 -13.73 -1.05
CA SER A 58 -2.47 -12.41 -1.65
C SER A 58 -3.59 -12.00 -2.59
N ILE A 59 -3.89 -10.70 -2.59
CA ILE A 59 -4.84 -10.05 -3.50
C ILE A 59 -4.04 -9.11 -4.40
N HIS A 60 -4.11 -9.31 -5.71
CA HIS A 60 -3.46 -8.47 -6.71
C HIS A 60 -4.46 -7.44 -7.24
N ILE A 61 -4.07 -6.18 -7.26
CA ILE A 61 -4.93 -5.08 -7.65
C ILE A 61 -4.21 -4.20 -8.67
N VAL A 62 -4.91 -3.88 -9.76
CA VAL A 62 -4.51 -2.85 -10.72
C VAL A 62 -5.52 -1.71 -10.63
N SER A 63 -5.04 -0.49 -10.51
CA SER A 63 -5.84 0.73 -10.42
C SER A 63 -5.39 1.72 -11.49
N ASN A 64 -6.31 2.51 -11.99
CA ASN A 64 -6.00 3.65 -12.87
C ASN A 64 -5.74 4.96 -12.11
N GLY A 65 -5.45 4.88 -10.82
CA GLY A 65 -5.25 6.06 -9.97
C GLY A 65 -6.54 6.74 -9.54
N SER A 66 -7.68 6.04 -9.56
CA SER A 66 -8.98 6.59 -9.17
C SER A 66 -9.12 6.83 -7.67
N PHE A 67 -8.15 6.40 -6.86
CA PHE A 67 -8.08 6.65 -5.43
C PHE A 67 -6.63 6.93 -5.01
N ASP A 68 -6.46 7.62 -3.90
CA ASP A 68 -5.16 7.80 -3.25
C ASP A 68 -4.76 6.47 -2.58
N TYR A 69 -3.54 6.01 -2.86
CA TYR A 69 -3.05 4.73 -2.34
C TYR A 69 -3.07 4.66 -0.80
N PHE A 70 -2.87 5.77 -0.10
CA PHE A 70 -2.95 5.80 1.35
C PHE A 70 -4.32 5.36 1.88
N THR A 71 -5.40 5.56 1.11
CA THR A 71 -6.77 5.18 1.52
C THR A 71 -6.96 3.67 1.70
N VAL A 72 -6.06 2.86 1.15
CA VAL A 72 -6.05 1.39 1.36
C VAL A 72 -5.82 1.05 2.83
N ILE A 73 -4.98 1.84 3.52
CA ILE A 73 -4.57 1.57 4.90
C ILE A 73 -5.75 1.66 5.89
N PRO A 74 -6.46 2.81 6.00
CA PRO A 74 -7.62 2.90 6.89
C PRO A 74 -8.72 1.90 6.51
N HIS A 75 -8.85 1.53 5.24
CA HIS A 75 -9.83 0.53 4.83
C HIS A 75 -9.47 -0.89 5.31
N ILE A 76 -8.19 -1.28 5.25
CA ILE A 76 -7.72 -2.55 5.84
C ILE A 76 -8.01 -2.57 7.34
N ILE A 77 -7.73 -1.47 8.05
CA ILE A 77 -7.96 -1.34 9.49
C ILE A 77 -9.47 -1.48 9.81
N GLU A 78 -10.32 -0.86 9.01
CA GLU A 78 -11.78 -0.96 9.14
C GLU A 78 -12.26 -2.42 8.97
N LEU A 79 -11.76 -3.12 7.95
CA LEU A 79 -12.10 -4.52 7.70
C LEU A 79 -11.56 -5.47 8.80
N ALA A 80 -10.37 -5.18 9.34
CA ALA A 80 -9.79 -5.97 10.43
C ALA A 80 -10.52 -5.75 11.76
N GLY A 81 -11.09 -4.57 11.98
CA GLY A 81 -11.78 -4.20 13.22
C GLY A 81 -10.89 -4.05 14.44
N GLU A 82 -9.56 -4.03 14.26
CA GLU A 82 -8.56 -3.97 15.31
C GLU A 82 -7.51 -2.87 15.05
N LYS A 83 -6.79 -2.48 16.09
CA LYS A 83 -5.71 -1.51 16.02
C LYS A 83 -4.44 -2.10 15.39
N VAL A 84 -3.65 -1.23 14.78
CA VAL A 84 -2.33 -1.57 14.25
C VAL A 84 -1.30 -1.41 15.36
N THR A 85 -0.66 -2.49 15.76
CA THR A 85 0.39 -2.48 16.78
C THR A 85 1.72 -1.97 16.24
N ASP A 86 2.00 -2.21 14.96
CA ASP A 86 3.24 -1.76 14.32
C ASP A 86 2.97 -1.41 12.85
N PHE A 87 3.12 -0.13 12.52
CA PHE A 87 2.93 0.41 11.18
C PHE A 87 4.27 0.80 10.59
N TRP A 88 4.63 0.18 9.46
CA TRP A 88 5.83 0.48 8.69
C TRP A 88 5.46 0.91 7.29
N PHE A 89 6.13 1.90 6.79
CA PHE A 89 6.03 2.20 5.37
C PHE A 89 7.34 2.69 4.78
N SER A 90 7.51 2.37 3.52
CA SER A 90 8.55 2.88 2.64
C SER A 90 7.90 3.47 1.41
N THR A 91 8.19 4.72 1.10
CA THR A 91 7.65 5.41 -0.07
C THR A 91 8.63 6.46 -0.58
N TRP A 92 8.55 6.78 -1.86
CA TRP A 92 9.36 7.86 -2.42
C TRP A 92 8.84 9.24 -1.99
N THR A 93 7.51 9.42 -1.96
CA THR A 93 6.85 10.67 -1.58
C THR A 93 5.48 10.43 -0.96
N LEU A 94 4.98 11.45 -0.22
CA LEU A 94 3.63 11.51 0.36
C LEU A 94 2.99 12.87 0.07
N SER A 95 1.66 12.95 0.18
CA SER A 95 0.95 14.22 0.22
C SER A 95 0.84 14.77 1.65
N ILE A 96 0.65 16.10 1.79
CA ILE A 96 0.37 16.75 3.09
C ILE A 96 -0.87 16.11 3.74
N MET A 97 -1.92 15.85 2.95
CA MET A 97 -3.15 15.24 3.45
C MET A 97 -2.88 13.87 4.07
N ASN A 98 -2.07 13.04 3.42
CA ASN A 98 -1.76 11.69 3.91
C ASN A 98 -0.88 11.71 5.16
N VAL A 99 0.08 12.65 5.24
CA VAL A 99 0.85 12.87 6.48
C VAL A 99 -0.08 13.26 7.62
N THR A 100 -0.97 14.22 7.39
CA THR A 100 -1.91 14.70 8.42
C THR A 100 -2.84 13.57 8.87
N ALA A 101 -3.42 12.82 7.93
CA ALA A 101 -4.31 11.71 8.25
C ALA A 101 -3.59 10.59 9.03
N MET A 102 -2.35 10.27 8.66
CA MET A 102 -1.54 9.27 9.37
C MET A 102 -1.26 9.69 10.81
N LEU A 103 -0.87 10.95 11.03
CA LEU A 103 -0.61 11.48 12.37
C LEU A 103 -1.88 11.55 13.22
N ASP A 104 -3.03 11.88 12.63
CA ASP A 104 -4.34 11.83 13.29
C ASP A 104 -4.71 10.39 13.72
N LEU A 105 -4.50 9.41 12.85
CA LEU A 105 -4.71 8.00 13.20
C LEU A 105 -3.84 7.56 14.37
N TYR A 106 -2.59 8.03 14.44
CA TYR A 106 -1.72 7.80 15.58
C TYR A 106 -2.27 8.48 16.85
N ASP A 107 -2.62 9.76 16.80
CA ASP A 107 -3.12 10.52 17.93
C ASP A 107 -4.43 9.93 18.49
N ARG A 108 -5.23 9.30 17.65
CA ARG A 108 -6.44 8.57 18.03
C ARG A 108 -6.15 7.16 18.54
N GLY A 109 -4.89 6.76 18.60
CA GLY A 109 -4.47 5.44 19.08
C GLY A 109 -4.84 4.28 18.15
N VAL A 110 -5.05 4.55 16.86
CA VAL A 110 -5.26 3.52 15.83
C VAL A 110 -3.92 2.87 15.47
N PHE A 111 -2.83 3.66 15.39
CA PHE A 111 -1.46 3.18 15.30
C PHE A 111 -0.80 3.27 16.67
N ALA A 112 -0.14 2.20 17.11
CA ALA A 112 0.71 2.25 18.30
C ALA A 112 2.12 2.74 17.97
N ASN A 113 2.66 2.38 16.80
CA ASN A 113 3.98 2.78 16.33
C ASN A 113 3.95 3.17 14.84
N ILE A 114 4.81 4.12 14.44
CA ILE A 114 5.05 4.51 13.06
C ILE A 114 6.54 4.39 12.76
N ASN A 115 6.89 3.68 11.70
CA ASN A 115 8.25 3.49 11.22
C ASN A 115 8.32 3.92 9.75
N ALA A 116 8.86 5.11 9.48
CA ALA A 116 8.78 5.78 8.20
C ALA A 116 10.12 5.79 7.44
N LEU A 117 10.13 5.28 6.21
CA LEU A 117 11.23 5.46 5.26
C LEU A 117 10.76 6.27 4.06
N THR A 118 11.45 7.37 3.76
CA THR A 118 11.11 8.25 2.63
C THR A 118 12.28 8.40 1.66
N GLY A 119 11.97 8.85 0.44
CA GLY A 119 13.00 9.21 -0.53
C GLY A 119 13.63 10.57 -0.22
N ASP A 120 14.94 10.71 -0.49
CA ASP A 120 15.65 11.99 -0.39
C ASP A 120 15.06 13.09 -1.27
N TYR A 121 14.36 12.70 -2.35
CA TYR A 121 13.59 13.60 -3.19
C TYR A 121 12.62 14.46 -2.36
N MET A 122 11.90 13.83 -1.45
CA MET A 122 10.92 14.52 -0.60
C MET A 122 11.58 15.58 0.27
N LYS A 123 12.76 15.27 0.85
CA LYS A 123 13.53 16.20 1.65
C LYS A 123 14.03 17.41 0.82
N SER A 124 14.39 17.20 -0.44
CA SER A 124 14.98 18.23 -1.30
C SER A 124 13.95 19.01 -2.14
N ARG A 125 12.86 18.40 -2.55
CA ARG A 125 11.88 18.96 -3.49
C ARG A 125 10.50 19.23 -2.89
N GLU A 126 10.16 18.52 -1.81
CA GLU A 126 8.87 18.62 -1.13
C GLU A 126 9.11 18.89 0.37
N SER A 127 10.00 19.83 0.67
CA SER A 127 10.49 20.09 2.03
C SER A 127 9.40 20.38 3.04
N ASN A 128 8.29 21.01 2.64
CA ASN A 128 7.15 21.26 3.53
C ASN A 128 6.49 19.97 4.00
N VAL A 129 6.30 19.00 3.09
CA VAL A 129 5.72 17.69 3.40
C VAL A 129 6.69 16.90 4.27
N TYR A 130 7.98 16.91 3.91
CA TYR A 130 9.01 16.24 4.68
C TYR A 130 9.11 16.78 6.10
N ASN A 131 9.15 18.09 6.28
CA ASN A 131 9.24 18.74 7.60
C ASN A 131 8.00 18.48 8.45
N LEU A 132 6.81 18.45 7.84
CA LEU A 132 5.59 18.08 8.54
C LEU A 132 5.67 16.64 9.08
N LEU A 133 6.11 15.70 8.24
CA LEU A 133 6.27 14.30 8.63
C LEU A 133 7.36 14.14 9.70
N LEU A 134 8.55 14.73 9.48
CA LEU A 134 9.67 14.67 10.41
C LEU A 134 9.29 15.19 11.79
N THR A 135 8.79 16.43 11.84
CA THR A 135 8.38 17.07 13.10
C THR A 135 7.22 16.30 13.76
N GLY A 136 6.28 15.81 12.95
CA GLY A 136 5.15 15.00 13.40
C GLY A 136 5.60 13.71 14.07
N CYS A 137 6.53 12.98 13.45
CA CYS A 137 7.10 11.77 14.02
C CYS A 137 7.95 12.05 15.26
N GLN A 138 8.83 13.04 15.23
CA GLN A 138 9.69 13.40 16.36
C GLN A 138 8.88 13.79 17.62
N LYS A 139 7.84 14.61 17.46
CA LYS A 139 6.95 15.01 18.58
C LYS A 139 6.25 13.82 19.25
N ARG A 140 6.10 12.70 18.53
CA ARG A 140 5.43 11.48 18.99
C ARG A 140 6.41 10.34 19.33
N GLY A 141 7.72 10.61 19.29
CA GLY A 141 8.75 9.59 19.51
C GLY A 141 8.77 8.48 18.44
N GLN A 142 8.29 8.79 17.23
CA GLN A 142 8.21 7.83 16.14
C GLN A 142 9.45 7.88 15.24
N ARG A 143 9.73 6.77 14.56
CA ARG A 143 10.97 6.60 13.79
C ARG A 143 10.77 7.07 12.34
N ILE A 144 11.70 7.88 11.87
CA ILE A 144 11.73 8.33 10.48
C ILE A 144 13.17 8.36 9.95
N SER A 145 13.34 8.01 8.68
CA SER A 145 14.59 8.20 7.94
C SER A 145 14.31 8.57 6.50
N SER A 146 15.18 9.42 5.92
CA SER A 146 15.16 9.77 4.50
C SER A 146 16.46 9.29 3.84
N ASN A 147 16.34 8.59 2.71
CA ASN A 147 17.46 7.94 2.04
C ASN A 147 17.23 7.93 0.51
N LYS A 148 18.20 7.42 -0.24
CA LYS A 148 18.03 7.09 -1.67
C LYS A 148 17.05 5.93 -1.83
N ASN A 149 15.80 6.18 -1.47
CA ASN A 149 14.72 5.19 -1.43
C ASN A 149 13.71 5.41 -2.55
N HIS A 150 13.35 4.35 -3.26
CA HIS A 150 12.27 4.36 -4.25
C HIS A 150 11.31 3.17 -4.06
N SER A 151 11.46 2.41 -2.99
CA SER A 151 10.54 1.30 -2.67
C SER A 151 9.18 1.80 -2.21
N LYS A 152 8.15 1.01 -2.45
CA LYS A 152 6.79 1.24 -1.97
C LYS A 152 6.31 -0.03 -1.29
N VAL A 153 6.48 -0.04 0.02
CA VAL A 153 6.12 -1.17 0.88
C VAL A 153 5.44 -0.63 2.12
N THR A 154 4.34 -1.24 2.48
CA THR A 154 3.60 -0.93 3.70
C THR A 154 3.41 -2.21 4.49
N LEU A 155 3.65 -2.17 5.80
CA LEU A 155 3.43 -3.29 6.70
C LEU A 155 2.47 -2.86 7.79
N LEU A 156 1.48 -3.70 8.06
CA LEU A 156 0.50 -3.53 9.13
C LEU A 156 0.48 -4.79 9.99
N GLU A 157 0.88 -4.66 11.24
CA GLU A 157 0.69 -5.70 12.24
C GLU A 157 -0.64 -5.46 12.94
N ILE A 158 -1.61 -6.38 12.76
CA ILE A 158 -2.96 -6.27 13.31
C ILE A 158 -3.32 -7.60 13.97
N GLY A 159 -3.42 -7.63 15.29
CA GLY A 159 -3.64 -8.88 16.01
C GLY A 159 -2.59 -9.94 15.63
N THR A 160 -3.05 -11.07 15.12
CA THR A 160 -2.17 -12.16 14.62
C THR A 160 -1.81 -12.02 13.14
N ASP A 161 -2.46 -11.12 12.41
CA ASP A 161 -2.26 -10.93 10.98
C ASP A 161 -1.06 -10.04 10.66
N ARG A 162 -0.42 -10.34 9.54
CA ARG A 162 0.76 -9.66 9.03
C ARG A 162 0.49 -9.23 7.59
N PHE A 163 -0.10 -8.04 7.45
CA PHE A 163 -0.42 -7.50 6.14
C PHE A 163 0.77 -6.75 5.53
N ILE A 164 1.01 -7.03 4.27
CA ILE A 164 2.02 -6.38 3.45
C ILE A 164 1.33 -5.82 2.22
N ILE A 165 1.63 -4.57 1.87
CA ILE A 165 1.22 -3.98 0.61
C ILE A 165 2.48 -3.57 -0.14
N GLU A 166 2.66 -4.13 -1.33
CA GLU A 166 3.78 -3.83 -2.23
C GLU A 166 3.25 -3.38 -3.58
N GLY A 167 3.87 -2.38 -4.19
CA GLY A 167 3.41 -1.95 -5.50
C GLY A 167 4.18 -0.79 -6.11
N SER A 168 3.58 -0.19 -7.13
CA SER A 168 4.16 0.94 -7.85
C SER A 168 3.76 2.29 -7.25
N ALA A 169 2.62 2.36 -6.54
CA ALA A 169 2.02 3.61 -6.07
C ALA A 169 2.73 4.22 -4.86
N ASN A 170 2.98 5.51 -4.90
CA ASN A 170 3.37 6.31 -3.74
C ASN A 170 2.13 6.68 -2.90
N PHE A 171 2.35 7.22 -1.70
CA PHE A 171 1.27 7.78 -0.88
C PHE A 171 0.83 9.17 -1.39
N THR A 172 0.41 9.18 -2.65
CA THR A 172 -0.10 10.36 -3.35
C THR A 172 -1.22 9.94 -4.30
N ALA A 173 -2.12 10.85 -4.62
CA ALA A 173 -3.02 10.66 -5.74
C ALA A 173 -2.21 10.71 -7.06
N ASN A 174 -2.32 9.69 -7.88
CA ASN A 174 -1.65 9.61 -9.16
C ASN A 174 -2.62 9.08 -10.23
N PRO A 175 -2.99 9.88 -11.25
CA PRO A 175 -3.92 9.47 -12.29
C PRO A 175 -3.26 8.57 -13.35
N ARG A 176 -2.45 7.60 -12.91
CA ARG A 176 -1.78 6.62 -13.76
C ARG A 176 -2.22 5.22 -13.38
N ILE A 177 -1.95 4.27 -14.26
CA ILE A 177 -2.10 2.87 -13.92
C ILE A 177 -1.07 2.52 -12.86
N GLU A 178 -1.54 2.06 -11.72
CA GLU A 178 -0.74 1.58 -10.60
C GLU A 178 -1.17 0.17 -10.24
N GLN A 179 -0.22 -0.64 -9.82
CA GLN A 179 -0.50 -1.99 -9.34
C GLN A 179 -0.01 -2.15 -7.92
N PHE A 180 -0.71 -2.96 -7.13
CA PHE A 180 -0.24 -3.37 -5.81
C PHE A 180 -0.77 -4.74 -5.42
N ILE A 181 -0.09 -5.35 -4.47
CA ILE A 181 -0.42 -6.65 -3.91
C ILE A 181 -0.65 -6.46 -2.42
N LEU A 182 -1.78 -6.91 -1.92
CA LEU A 182 -2.07 -7.02 -0.50
C LEU A 182 -1.90 -8.48 -0.10
N SER A 183 -0.93 -8.76 0.74
CA SER A 183 -0.63 -10.11 1.24
C SER A 183 -0.83 -10.19 2.75
N ASN A 184 -1.20 -11.37 3.26
CA ASN A 184 -1.13 -11.70 4.67
C ASN A 184 -0.13 -12.86 4.84
N HIS A 185 1.12 -12.54 5.22
CA HIS A 185 2.19 -13.54 5.24
C HIS A 185 3.31 -13.16 6.21
N ASP A 186 3.46 -13.89 7.30
CA ASP A 186 4.45 -13.56 8.34
C ASP A 186 5.89 -13.51 7.80
N GLY A 187 6.35 -14.53 7.08
CA GLY A 187 7.72 -14.55 6.54
C GLY A 187 8.05 -13.37 5.63
N LEU A 188 7.10 -12.94 4.78
CA LEU A 188 7.29 -11.76 3.92
C LEU A 188 7.28 -10.48 4.75
N PHE A 189 6.42 -10.39 5.75
CA PHE A 189 6.39 -9.27 6.70
C PHE A 189 7.74 -9.11 7.40
N GLN A 190 8.28 -10.19 7.97
CA GLN A 190 9.56 -10.17 8.68
C GLN A 190 10.73 -9.83 7.74
N PHE A 191 10.70 -10.31 6.50
CA PHE A 191 11.69 -9.94 5.49
C PHE A 191 11.71 -8.43 5.28
N HIS A 192 10.54 -7.80 5.02
CA HIS A 192 10.48 -6.36 4.80
C HIS A 192 10.79 -5.56 6.05
N ARG A 193 10.24 -5.94 7.19
CA ARG A 193 10.57 -5.32 8.49
C ARG A 193 12.07 -5.34 8.75
N GLY A 194 12.74 -6.47 8.49
CA GLY A 194 14.16 -6.64 8.76
C GLY A 194 15.07 -5.67 8.01
N TRP A 195 14.85 -5.42 6.71
CA TRP A 195 15.66 -4.45 5.97
C TRP A 195 15.28 -3.00 6.31
N MET A 196 13.99 -2.72 6.53
CA MET A 196 13.53 -1.39 6.94
C MET A 196 14.10 -1.02 8.32
N ASP A 197 14.07 -1.93 9.26
CA ASP A 197 14.62 -1.73 10.60
C ASP A 197 16.12 -1.44 10.60
N LYS A 198 16.89 -2.16 9.80
CA LYS A 198 18.33 -1.90 9.63
C LYS A 198 18.61 -0.47 9.15
N ILE A 199 17.80 0.03 8.20
CA ILE A 199 17.94 1.41 7.70
C ILE A 199 17.54 2.41 8.78
N LEU A 200 16.39 2.21 9.43
CA LEU A 200 15.93 3.11 10.49
C LEU A 200 16.90 3.14 11.67
N THR A 201 17.43 2.00 12.10
CA THR A 201 18.39 1.95 13.20
C THR A 201 19.68 2.70 12.87
N LYS A 202 20.14 2.62 11.61
CA LYS A 202 21.38 3.29 11.20
C LYS A 202 21.23 4.80 10.92
N TYR A 203 20.05 5.24 10.45
CA TYR A 203 19.84 6.57 9.89
C TYR A 203 18.61 7.30 10.44
N ALA A 204 17.98 6.85 11.54
CA ALA A 204 16.85 7.55 12.16
C ALA A 204 17.22 9.00 12.52
N GLN A 205 16.23 9.89 12.35
CA GLN A 205 16.36 11.34 12.60
C GLN A 205 15.47 11.79 13.76
#